data_437a3fcd5600e7b520e2a33fb9c34cb4
#
_entry.id   437a3fcd5600e7b520e2a33fb9c34cb4
#
_cell.length_a   1.000
_cell.length_b   1.000
_cell.length_c   1.000
_cell.angle_alpha   90.00
_cell.angle_beta   90.00
_cell.angle_gamma   90.00
#
_symmetry.space_group_name_H-M   'P 1'
#
loop_
_entity.id
_entity.type
_entity.pdbx_description
1 polymer ?
#
loop_
_entity_poly.entity_id
_entity_poly.type
_entity_poly.pdbx_seq_one_letter_code
_entity_poly.pdbx_strand_id
1 'polypeptide(L)'
;MKTWKHINFEQRKSINSCISHNYKLINISKVLLLDPRSISREVKRNRIPIEVANATSSNCDKLKRWPYVCTNCKLRYKQCPFIKFKYDPKIAQKKSDANLINSRKGIDLDSNEFISLDSTIKKGVDENKSIYQIMIENKDTINK
;
A
#
# COMPACT_ATOMS: atom_id res chain seq x y z
N MET A 1 12.87 20.32 6.76
CA MET A 1 12.68 18.88 6.54
C MET A 1 11.31 18.63 5.90
N LYS A 2 11.24 17.98 4.74
CA LYS A 2 9.95 17.55 4.16
C LYS A 2 9.44 16.38 4.98
N THR A 3 8.50 16.61 5.87
CA THR A 3 7.80 15.53 6.57
C THR A 3 6.93 14.79 5.57
N TRP A 4 7.22 13.52 5.34
CA TRP A 4 6.41 12.63 4.52
C TRP A 4 5.09 12.38 5.26
N LYS A 5 4.03 13.06 4.84
CA LYS A 5 2.69 12.84 5.41
C LYS A 5 1.97 11.75 4.63
N HIS A 6 1.54 10.72 5.31
CA HIS A 6 0.63 9.73 4.74
C HIS A 6 -0.72 10.38 4.41
N ILE A 7 -1.34 9.94 3.31
CA ILE A 7 -2.70 10.40 2.95
C ILE A 7 -3.67 9.88 4.02
N ASN A 8 -4.37 10.80 4.67
CA ASN A 8 -5.35 10.48 5.70
C ASN A 8 -6.73 10.17 5.10
N PHE A 9 -7.67 9.72 5.95
CA PHE A 9 -9.00 9.32 5.50
C PHE A 9 -9.80 10.46 4.86
N GLU A 10 -9.73 11.68 5.41
CA GLU A 10 -10.42 12.85 4.86
C GLU A 10 -9.88 13.21 3.48
N GLN A 11 -8.57 13.15 3.30
CA GLN A 11 -7.96 13.36 1.99
C GLN A 11 -8.39 12.27 1.00
N ARG A 12 -8.54 11.00 1.42
CA ARG A 12 -9.06 9.92 0.58
C ARG A 12 -10.50 10.16 0.15
N LYS A 13 -11.36 10.64 1.06
CA LYS A 13 -12.73 11.04 0.73
C LYS A 13 -12.77 12.17 -0.29
N SER A 14 -11.94 13.19 -0.07
CA SER A 14 -11.81 14.32 -1.00
C SER A 14 -11.31 13.88 -2.38
N ILE A 15 -10.30 12.99 -2.46
CA ILE A 15 -9.82 12.43 -3.72
C ILE A 15 -10.97 11.72 -4.46
N ASN A 16 -11.73 10.88 -3.75
CA ASN A 16 -12.86 10.15 -4.36
C ASN A 16 -13.95 11.10 -4.88
N SER A 17 -14.29 12.12 -4.10
CA SER A 17 -15.25 13.16 -4.52
C SER A 17 -14.75 13.90 -5.76
N CYS A 18 -13.50 14.33 -5.78
CA CYS A 18 -12.89 15.00 -6.92
C CYS A 18 -12.88 14.13 -8.18
N ILE A 19 -12.59 12.83 -8.05
CA ILE A 19 -12.67 11.86 -9.16
C ILE A 19 -14.11 11.79 -9.68
N SER A 20 -15.10 11.73 -8.82
CA SER A 20 -16.53 11.68 -9.21
C SER A 20 -16.96 12.93 -9.97
N HIS A 21 -16.38 14.08 -9.67
CA HIS A 21 -16.63 15.35 -10.37
C HIS A 21 -15.66 15.58 -11.55
N ASN A 22 -14.90 14.57 -11.94
CA ASN A 22 -14.02 14.62 -13.11
C ASN A 22 -12.88 15.65 -13.04
N TYR A 23 -12.39 15.95 -11.83
CA TYR A 23 -11.26 16.87 -11.66
C TYR A 23 -9.96 16.30 -12.21
N LYS A 24 -9.15 17.16 -12.82
CA LYS A 24 -7.79 16.82 -13.24
C LYS A 24 -6.89 16.60 -12.01
N LEU A 25 -5.95 15.68 -12.12
CA LEU A 25 -5.00 15.33 -11.04
C LEU A 25 -4.30 16.56 -10.45
N ILE A 26 -3.87 17.49 -11.33
CA ILE A 26 -3.17 18.70 -10.91
C ILE A 26 -4.04 19.63 -10.05
N ASN A 27 -5.35 19.69 -10.32
CA ASN A 27 -6.28 20.52 -9.56
C ASN A 27 -6.50 19.91 -8.17
N ILE A 28 -6.62 18.58 -8.08
CA ILE A 28 -6.75 17.87 -6.80
C ILE A 28 -5.50 18.08 -5.95
N SER A 29 -4.34 17.99 -6.57
CA SER A 29 -3.04 18.24 -5.93
C SER A 29 -2.95 19.63 -5.29
N LYS A 30 -3.40 20.66 -6.01
CA LYS A 30 -3.42 22.04 -5.51
C LYS A 30 -4.38 22.21 -4.32
N VAL A 31 -5.58 21.64 -4.41
CA VAL A 31 -6.61 21.74 -3.35
C VAL A 31 -6.19 21.00 -2.08
N LEU A 32 -5.60 19.82 -2.22
CA LEU A 32 -5.22 18.97 -1.08
C LEU A 32 -3.80 19.26 -0.56
N LEU A 33 -3.04 20.13 -1.23
CA LEU A 33 -1.64 20.40 -0.94
C LEU A 33 -0.80 19.10 -0.89
N LEU A 34 -1.10 18.17 -1.80
CA LEU A 34 -0.43 16.89 -1.93
C LEU A 34 0.32 16.82 -3.28
N ASP A 35 1.42 16.09 -3.30
CA ASP A 35 2.12 15.81 -4.54
C ASP A 35 1.24 15.00 -5.51
N PRO A 36 1.14 15.39 -6.81
CA PRO A 36 0.30 14.69 -7.79
C PRO A 36 0.67 13.21 -7.94
N ARG A 37 1.96 12.87 -7.81
CA ARG A 37 2.43 11.48 -7.90
C ARG A 37 1.94 10.65 -6.72
N SER A 38 1.85 11.27 -5.53
CA SER A 38 1.30 10.61 -4.34
C SER A 38 -0.17 10.28 -4.50
N ILE A 39 -0.97 11.21 -5.00
CA ILE A 39 -2.40 10.99 -5.31
C ILE A 39 -2.57 9.92 -6.39
N SER A 40 -1.78 10.00 -7.45
CA SER A 40 -1.79 9.02 -8.54
C SER A 40 -1.49 7.60 -8.04
N ARG A 41 -0.45 7.45 -7.21
CA ARG A 41 -0.07 6.17 -6.60
C ARG A 41 -1.14 5.65 -5.64
N GLU A 42 -1.72 6.52 -4.82
CA GLU A 42 -2.80 6.18 -3.89
C GLU A 42 -3.97 5.53 -4.64
N VAL A 43 -4.51 6.20 -5.66
CA VAL A 43 -5.64 5.69 -6.43
C VAL A 43 -5.27 4.41 -7.18
N LYS A 44 -4.11 4.37 -7.82
CA LYS A 44 -3.65 3.22 -8.61
C LYS A 44 -3.44 1.97 -7.76
N ARG A 45 -2.89 2.12 -6.54
CA ARG A 45 -2.61 0.99 -5.62
C ARG A 45 -3.86 0.48 -4.90
N ASN A 46 -4.82 1.38 -4.66
CA ASN A 46 -5.99 1.08 -3.84
C ASN A 46 -7.29 0.95 -4.64
N ARG A 47 -7.21 1.02 -5.98
CA ARG A 47 -8.37 0.68 -6.82
C ARG A 47 -8.72 -0.78 -6.64
N ILE A 48 -10.01 -1.07 -6.63
CA ILE A 48 -10.57 -2.41 -6.46
C ILE A 48 -11.36 -2.80 -7.71
N PRO A 49 -11.28 -4.07 -8.13
CA PRO A 49 -12.12 -4.56 -9.22
C PRO A 49 -13.58 -4.56 -8.82
N ILE A 50 -14.44 -4.28 -9.78
CA ILE A 50 -15.88 -4.49 -9.68
C ILE A 50 -16.17 -5.75 -10.46
N GLU A 51 -16.79 -6.72 -9.82
CA GLU A 51 -17.24 -7.93 -10.49
C GLU A 51 -18.23 -7.57 -11.61
N VAL A 52 -17.93 -8.01 -12.81
CA VAL A 52 -18.78 -7.84 -13.98
C VAL A 52 -18.86 -9.20 -14.66
N ALA A 53 -20.06 -9.71 -14.82
CA ALA A 53 -20.28 -10.92 -15.60
C ALA A 53 -19.66 -10.75 -17.00
N ASN A 54 -18.89 -11.74 -17.43
CA ASN A 54 -18.23 -11.79 -18.74
C ASN A 54 -17.05 -10.82 -18.98
N ALA A 55 -16.47 -10.22 -17.94
CA ALA A 55 -15.23 -9.44 -18.10
C ALA A 55 -14.03 -10.38 -18.21
N THR A 56 -13.35 -10.37 -19.36
CA THR A 56 -12.28 -11.31 -19.68
C THR A 56 -10.86 -10.71 -19.59
N SER A 57 -10.73 -9.38 -19.53
CA SER A 57 -9.43 -8.72 -19.58
C SER A 57 -9.36 -7.47 -18.71
N SER A 58 -8.20 -7.20 -18.14
CA SER A 58 -7.91 -5.97 -17.40
C SER A 58 -7.20 -4.88 -18.24
N ASN A 59 -6.97 -5.10 -19.53
CA ASN A 59 -6.15 -4.26 -20.40
C ASN A 59 -6.88 -3.08 -21.04
N CYS A 60 -7.73 -2.38 -20.30
CA CYS A 60 -8.36 -1.16 -20.79
C CYS A 60 -7.37 0.02 -20.79
N ASP A 61 -7.15 0.64 -21.95
CA ASP A 61 -6.23 1.79 -22.08
C ASP A 61 -6.64 3.01 -21.26
N LYS A 62 -7.94 3.17 -20.97
CA LYS A 62 -8.41 4.24 -20.09
C LYS A 62 -7.93 4.04 -18.64
N LEU A 63 -7.72 2.81 -18.21
CA LEU A 63 -7.21 2.49 -16.87
C LEU A 63 -5.69 2.68 -16.71
N LYS A 64 -4.98 2.93 -17.81
CA LYS A 64 -3.55 3.29 -17.79
C LYS A 64 -3.33 4.76 -17.48
N ARG A 65 -4.37 5.60 -17.62
CA ARG A 65 -4.34 7.06 -17.43
C ARG A 65 -5.21 7.45 -16.23
N TRP A 66 -4.97 8.67 -15.69
CA TRP A 66 -5.83 9.25 -14.67
C TRP A 66 -7.30 9.25 -15.12
N PRO A 67 -8.26 8.89 -14.25
CA PRO A 67 -8.14 8.57 -12.82
C PRO A 67 -7.90 7.08 -12.48
N TYR A 68 -7.51 6.22 -13.41
CA TYR A 68 -7.22 4.79 -13.24
C TYR A 68 -8.42 3.92 -12.80
N VAL A 69 -9.61 4.50 -12.76
CA VAL A 69 -10.89 3.90 -12.35
C VAL A 69 -11.99 4.21 -13.36
N CYS A 70 -13.07 3.46 -13.30
CA CYS A 70 -14.18 3.57 -14.27
C CYS A 70 -15.29 4.53 -13.83
N THR A 71 -15.08 5.36 -12.79
CA THR A 71 -16.12 6.21 -12.20
C THR A 71 -16.80 7.11 -13.24
N ASN A 72 -16.04 7.71 -14.14
CA ASN A 72 -16.54 8.62 -15.20
C ASN A 72 -16.44 8.04 -16.60
N CYS A 73 -16.37 6.71 -16.72
CA CYS A 73 -16.33 6.07 -18.02
C CYS A 73 -17.73 6.01 -18.64
N LYS A 74 -17.86 6.48 -19.90
CA LYS A 74 -19.13 6.43 -20.65
C LYS A 74 -19.68 5.00 -20.81
N LEU A 75 -18.80 3.99 -20.74
CA LEU A 75 -19.17 2.57 -20.81
C LEU A 75 -19.38 1.93 -19.43
N ARG A 76 -19.43 2.72 -18.34
CA ARG A 76 -19.56 2.20 -16.97
C ARG A 76 -20.81 1.31 -16.80
N TYR A 77 -21.92 1.72 -17.39
CA TYR A 77 -23.22 1.03 -17.29
C TYR A 77 -23.56 0.20 -18.53
N LYS A 78 -22.66 0.12 -19.51
CA LYS A 78 -22.83 -0.67 -20.72
C LYS A 78 -22.01 -1.94 -20.67
N GLN A 79 -22.27 -2.86 -21.61
CA GLN A 79 -21.42 -4.04 -21.79
C GLN A 79 -20.00 -3.59 -22.15
N CYS A 80 -19.07 -3.79 -21.21
CA CYS A 80 -17.67 -3.50 -21.36
C CYS A 80 -16.90 -4.81 -21.18
N PRO A 81 -16.05 -5.22 -22.14
CA PRO A 81 -15.33 -6.49 -22.06
C PRO A 81 -14.20 -6.48 -21.03
N PHE A 82 -13.92 -5.31 -20.42
CA PHE A 82 -12.82 -5.15 -19.48
C PHE A 82 -13.29 -5.18 -18.03
N ILE A 83 -12.44 -5.69 -17.14
CA ILE A 83 -12.63 -5.61 -15.70
C ILE A 83 -12.71 -4.13 -15.32
N LYS A 84 -13.77 -3.76 -14.62
CA LYS A 84 -13.99 -2.40 -14.15
C LYS A 84 -13.33 -2.20 -12.78
N PHE A 85 -12.87 -0.98 -12.51
CA PHE A 85 -12.25 -0.61 -11.24
C PHE A 85 -12.94 0.60 -10.63
N LYS A 86 -13.05 0.61 -9.31
CA LYS A 86 -13.47 1.76 -8.50
C LYS A 86 -12.42 2.08 -7.44
N TYR A 87 -12.45 3.30 -6.94
CA TYR A 87 -11.70 3.71 -5.77
C TYR A 87 -12.67 3.88 -4.60
N ASP A 88 -12.36 3.27 -3.45
CA ASP A 88 -13.16 3.35 -2.24
C ASP A 88 -12.27 3.81 -1.07
N PRO A 89 -12.54 5.00 -0.51
CA PRO A 89 -11.75 5.56 0.58
C PRO A 89 -11.71 4.69 1.84
N LYS A 90 -12.81 4.01 2.16
CA LYS A 90 -12.89 3.14 3.35
C LYS A 90 -12.01 1.91 3.20
N ILE A 91 -12.03 1.29 2.03
CA ILE A 91 -11.20 0.11 1.73
C ILE A 91 -9.72 0.52 1.66
N ALA A 92 -9.42 1.65 1.03
CA ALA A 92 -8.07 2.20 0.97
C ALA A 92 -7.51 2.51 2.38
N GLN A 93 -8.35 3.05 3.28
CA GLN A 93 -7.96 3.29 4.67
C GLN A 93 -7.68 1.99 5.41
N LYS A 94 -8.60 1.02 5.37
CA LYS A 94 -8.40 -0.30 6.00
C LYS A 94 -7.10 -0.96 5.56
N LYS A 95 -6.77 -0.90 4.27
CA LYS A 95 -5.53 -1.45 3.73
C LYS A 95 -4.30 -0.70 4.26
N SER A 96 -4.38 0.63 4.37
CA SER A 96 -3.31 1.45 4.94
C SER A 96 -3.08 1.12 6.42
N ASP A 97 -4.14 0.98 7.20
CA ASP A 97 -4.07 0.66 8.63
C ASP A 97 -3.50 -0.76 8.84
N ALA A 98 -3.94 -1.72 8.04
CA ALA A 98 -3.40 -3.08 8.07
C ALA A 98 -1.90 -3.11 7.75
N ASN A 99 -1.47 -2.38 6.72
CA ASN A 99 -0.05 -2.26 6.37
C ASN A 99 0.77 -1.62 7.50
N LEU A 100 0.21 -0.61 8.17
CA LEU A 100 0.86 0.06 9.28
C LEU A 100 1.00 -0.88 10.50
N ILE A 101 -0.04 -1.64 10.82
CA ILE A 101 -0.02 -2.65 11.88
C ILE A 101 1.01 -3.73 11.54
N ASN A 102 0.98 -4.26 10.31
CA ASN A 102 1.91 -5.31 9.89
C ASN A 102 3.36 -4.85 9.87
N SER A 103 3.62 -3.59 9.48
CA SER A 103 4.98 -3.03 9.51
C SER A 103 5.51 -2.77 10.93
N ARG A 104 4.61 -2.70 11.92
CA ARG A 104 4.93 -2.51 13.35
C ARG A 104 4.88 -3.82 14.14
N LYS A 105 4.44 -4.92 13.54
CA LYS A 105 4.65 -6.24 14.12
C LYS A 105 6.15 -6.41 14.28
N GLY A 106 6.58 -6.52 15.53
CA GLY A 106 7.94 -6.89 15.85
C GLY A 106 8.30 -8.25 15.23
N ILE A 107 9.50 -8.68 15.46
CA ILE A 107 9.97 -10.02 15.09
C ILE A 107 9.00 -11.01 15.77
N ASP A 108 8.41 -11.92 15.00
CA ASP A 108 7.44 -12.91 15.47
C ASP A 108 8.19 -14.05 16.18
N LEU A 109 8.82 -13.71 17.30
CA LEU A 109 9.55 -14.63 18.17
C LEU A 109 8.73 -14.82 19.43
N ASP A 110 8.60 -16.07 19.88
CA ASP A 110 8.09 -16.33 21.21
C ASP A 110 9.11 -15.89 22.29
N SER A 111 8.68 -15.87 23.56
CA SER A 111 9.54 -15.41 24.65
C SER A 111 10.82 -16.25 24.81
N ASN A 112 10.77 -17.54 24.52
CA ASN A 112 11.91 -18.44 24.63
C ASN A 112 12.89 -18.24 23.47
N GLU A 113 12.37 -18.09 22.26
CA GLU A 113 13.15 -17.77 21.06
C GLU A 113 13.85 -16.42 21.21
N PHE A 114 13.13 -15.41 21.75
CA PHE A 114 13.73 -14.10 22.03
C PHE A 114 14.87 -14.18 23.04
N ILE A 115 14.70 -14.90 24.16
CA ILE A 115 15.75 -15.10 25.19
C ILE A 115 16.95 -15.82 24.59
N SER A 116 16.71 -16.86 23.79
CA SER A 116 17.75 -17.61 23.11
C SER A 116 18.56 -16.73 22.14
N LEU A 117 17.87 -15.95 21.34
CA LEU A 117 18.52 -15.01 20.41
C LEU A 117 19.31 -13.92 21.14
N ASP A 118 18.74 -13.33 22.20
CA ASP A 118 19.42 -12.31 23.02
C ASP A 118 20.69 -12.86 23.66
N SER A 119 20.63 -14.08 24.22
CA SER A 119 21.82 -14.74 24.79
C SER A 119 22.91 -15.04 23.76
N THR A 120 22.50 -15.46 22.56
CA THR A 120 23.43 -15.72 21.44
C THR A 120 24.14 -14.45 20.99
N ILE A 121 23.38 -13.35 20.85
CA ILE A 121 23.92 -12.05 20.46
C ILE A 121 24.88 -11.54 21.55
N LYS A 122 24.48 -11.58 22.82
CA LYS A 122 25.32 -11.11 23.94
C LYS A 122 26.63 -11.88 23.98
N LYS A 123 26.58 -13.20 23.91
CA LYS A 123 27.81 -14.02 23.87
C LYS A 123 28.74 -13.65 22.73
N GLY A 124 28.20 -13.46 21.52
CA GLY A 124 29.02 -13.05 20.37
C GLY A 124 29.62 -11.66 20.54
N VAL A 125 28.90 -10.71 21.12
CA VAL A 125 29.41 -9.38 21.41
C VAL A 125 30.52 -9.42 22.48
N ASP A 126 30.36 -10.22 23.53
CA ASP A 126 31.38 -10.41 24.57
C ASP A 126 32.66 -11.04 24.00
N GLU A 127 32.54 -11.86 22.94
CA GLU A 127 33.65 -12.43 22.19
C GLU A 127 34.24 -11.48 21.13
N ASN A 128 33.82 -10.19 21.12
CA ASN A 128 34.21 -9.15 20.15
C ASN A 128 33.89 -9.50 18.68
N LYS A 129 32.87 -10.32 18.43
CA LYS A 129 32.42 -10.66 17.10
C LYS A 129 31.50 -9.60 16.53
N SER A 130 31.59 -9.35 15.24
CA SER A 130 30.62 -8.51 14.54
C SER A 130 29.25 -9.22 14.45
N ILE A 131 28.16 -8.45 14.36
CA ILE A 131 26.81 -9.00 14.18
C ILE A 131 26.75 -9.94 12.97
N TYR A 132 27.47 -9.61 11.89
CA TYR A 132 27.55 -10.44 10.69
C TYR A 132 28.18 -11.82 10.97
N GLN A 133 29.26 -11.88 11.75
CA GLN A 133 29.90 -13.13 12.17
C GLN A 133 28.97 -13.96 13.04
N ILE A 134 28.28 -13.32 14.01
CA ILE A 134 27.30 -13.98 14.88
C ILE A 134 26.18 -14.61 14.04
N MET A 135 25.67 -13.88 13.04
CA MET A 135 24.62 -14.38 12.13
C MET A 135 25.09 -15.57 11.31
N ILE A 136 26.31 -15.56 10.76
CA ILE A 136 26.84 -16.66 9.96
C ILE A 136 27.02 -17.91 10.83
N GLU A 137 27.65 -17.77 12.00
CA GLU A 137 27.92 -18.90 12.92
C GLU A 137 26.66 -19.55 13.49
N ASN A 138 25.57 -18.77 13.60
CA ASN A 138 24.30 -19.22 14.18
C ASN A 138 23.18 -19.30 13.14
N LYS A 139 23.49 -19.40 11.85
CA LYS A 139 22.52 -19.36 10.76
C LYS A 139 21.39 -20.39 10.91
N ASP A 140 21.71 -21.60 11.37
CA ASP A 140 20.74 -22.68 11.53
C ASP A 140 19.80 -22.48 12.75
N THR A 141 20.22 -21.64 13.70
CA THR A 141 19.44 -21.30 14.89
C THR A 141 18.56 -20.09 14.66
N ILE A 142 19.01 -19.17 13.81
CA ILE A 142 18.31 -17.89 13.53
C ILE A 142 17.27 -18.05 12.40
N ASN A 143 17.42 -19.03 11.50
CA ASN A 143 16.52 -19.25 10.35
C ASN A 143 15.40 -20.29 10.61
N LYS A 144 15.11 -20.61 11.86
CA LYS A 144 13.91 -21.37 12.24
C LYS A 144 12.77 -20.44 12.49
#